data_cffec90a725fab62ee74995766457f55
#
_entry.id   cffec90a725fab62ee74995766457f55
#
_cell.length_a   1.000
_cell.length_b   1.000
_cell.length_c   1.000
_cell.angle_alpha   90.00
_cell.angle_beta   90.00
_cell.angle_gamma   90.00
#
_symmetry.space_group_name_H-M   'P 1'
#
loop_
_entity.id
_entity.type
_entity.pdbx_description
1 polymer ?
#
loop_
_entity_poly.entity_id
_entity_poly.type
_entity_poly.pdbx_seq_one_letter_code
_entity_poly.pdbx_strand_id
1 'polypeptide(L)'
;MREELAKIEKPVPYRKYTAEQVIAALGESHGMIAPAARSLGCSRDTIRRYLAEDAEIAQAIADEREATTDLAENKLRDAIIRGEAWAICFYLKCQGKSRGYVERAELTGSGGEPVKIKLVYDG
;
A
#
# COMPACT_ATOMS: atom_id res chain seq x y z
N MET A 1 -19.39 31.96 15.22
CA MET A 1 -20.30 32.03 14.11
C MET A 1 -19.67 32.30 12.79
N ARG A 2 -18.96 33.39 12.69
CA ARG A 2 -18.33 33.69 11.45
C ARG A 2 -17.28 32.73 11.05
N GLU A 3 -16.51 32.26 12.00
CA GLU A 3 -15.50 31.29 11.70
C GLU A 3 -16.08 30.02 11.19
N GLU A 4 -17.23 29.66 11.71
CA GLU A 4 -17.89 28.46 11.25
C GLU A 4 -18.34 28.58 9.84
N LEU A 5 -18.89 29.74 9.51
CA LEU A 5 -19.29 29.98 8.14
C LEU A 5 -18.10 29.93 7.21
N ALA A 6 -16.99 30.53 7.64
CA ALA A 6 -15.81 30.53 6.81
C ALA A 6 -15.28 29.15 6.55
N LYS A 7 -15.51 28.24 7.48
CA LYS A 7 -15.02 26.87 7.30
C LYS A 7 -15.87 26.05 6.36
N ILE A 8 -17.15 26.29 6.36
CA ILE A 8 -18.02 25.44 5.59
C ILE A 8 -18.39 25.99 4.24
N GLU A 9 -18.00 27.22 3.99
CA GLU A 9 -18.53 27.80 2.82
C GLU A 9 -17.80 27.57 1.55
N LYS A 10 -16.66 26.98 1.57
CA LYS A 10 -15.95 26.80 0.32
C LYS A 10 -15.96 25.40 -0.21
N PRO A 11 -17.08 24.94 -0.74
CA PRO A 11 -17.10 23.63 -1.35
C PRO A 11 -16.19 23.65 -2.57
N VAL A 12 -15.36 22.66 -2.68
CA VAL A 12 -14.51 22.53 -3.83
C VAL A 12 -15.36 22.10 -5.00
N PRO A 13 -15.32 22.79 -6.13
CA PRO A 13 -16.25 22.54 -7.22
C PRO A 13 -16.28 21.10 -7.71
N TYR A 14 -15.17 20.38 -7.65
CA TYR A 14 -15.14 19.00 -8.07
C TYR A 14 -15.62 18.02 -7.01
N ARG A 15 -15.89 18.50 -5.81
CA ARG A 15 -16.31 17.61 -4.72
C ARG A 15 -17.76 17.24 -4.85
N LYS A 16 -17.97 16.17 -5.55
CA LYS A 16 -19.28 15.62 -5.81
C LYS A 16 -19.77 14.71 -4.71
N TYR A 17 -18.83 14.15 -3.95
CA TYR A 17 -19.16 13.14 -2.95
C TYR A 17 -18.75 13.63 -1.56
N THR A 18 -19.48 13.15 -0.55
CA THR A 18 -19.09 13.46 0.82
C THR A 18 -17.96 12.54 1.25
N ALA A 19 -17.24 12.93 2.29
CA ALA A 19 -16.19 12.08 2.86
C ALA A 19 -16.75 10.72 3.25
N GLU A 20 -17.95 10.70 3.83
CA GLU A 20 -18.60 9.47 4.24
C GLU A 20 -18.86 8.53 3.08
N GLN A 21 -19.27 9.08 1.94
CA GLN A 21 -19.50 8.25 0.75
C GLN A 21 -18.21 7.63 0.24
N VAL A 22 -17.14 8.40 0.22
CA VAL A 22 -15.84 7.90 -0.23
C VAL A 22 -15.30 6.87 0.74
N ILE A 23 -15.42 7.13 2.04
CA ILE A 23 -14.98 6.19 3.06
C ILE A 23 -15.75 4.88 2.97
N ALA A 24 -17.06 4.96 2.78
CA ALA A 24 -17.88 3.76 2.63
C ALA A 24 -17.47 2.94 1.41
N ALA A 25 -17.23 3.60 0.30
CA ALA A 25 -16.80 2.92 -0.92
C ALA A 25 -15.43 2.27 -0.75
N LEU A 26 -14.50 2.94 -0.06
CA LEU A 26 -13.19 2.39 0.22
C LEU A 26 -13.28 1.23 1.21
N GLY A 27 -14.21 1.29 2.16
CA GLY A 27 -14.43 0.19 3.09
C GLY A 27 -14.90 -1.06 2.36
N GLU A 28 -15.85 -0.91 1.45
CA GLU A 28 -16.37 -2.03 0.67
C GLU A 28 -15.33 -2.61 -0.27
N SER A 29 -14.43 -1.79 -0.78
CA SER A 29 -13.36 -2.25 -1.68
C SER A 29 -12.11 -2.67 -0.93
N HIS A 30 -12.13 -2.65 0.40
CA HIS A 30 -10.99 -2.98 1.25
C HIS A 30 -9.76 -2.14 0.93
N GLY A 31 -9.99 -0.86 0.68
CA GLY A 31 -8.93 0.09 0.42
C GLY A 31 -8.43 0.14 -1.01
N MET A 32 -9.10 -0.56 -1.92
CA MET A 32 -8.70 -0.54 -3.32
C MET A 32 -9.38 0.61 -4.04
N ILE A 33 -8.58 1.46 -4.64
CA ILE A 33 -9.06 2.69 -5.25
C ILE A 33 -9.92 2.44 -6.50
N ALA A 34 -9.49 1.54 -7.37
CA ALA A 34 -10.21 1.31 -8.62
C ALA A 34 -11.65 0.81 -8.41
N PRO A 35 -11.89 -0.22 -7.58
CA PRO A 35 -13.26 -0.65 -7.32
C PRO A 35 -14.09 0.42 -6.62
N ALA A 36 -13.48 1.19 -5.71
CA ALA A 36 -14.20 2.26 -5.02
C ALA A 36 -14.64 3.33 -6.02
N ALA A 37 -13.77 3.69 -6.95
CA ALA A 37 -14.09 4.66 -7.98
C ALA A 37 -15.22 4.17 -8.87
N ARG A 38 -15.18 2.90 -9.26
CA ARG A 38 -16.26 2.31 -10.06
C ARG A 38 -17.59 2.33 -9.32
N SER A 39 -17.56 2.02 -8.05
CA SER A 39 -18.75 2.00 -7.20
C SER A 39 -19.39 3.38 -7.12
N LEU A 40 -18.58 4.43 -7.04
CA LEU A 40 -19.07 5.79 -6.98
C LEU A 40 -19.38 6.39 -8.35
N GLY A 41 -18.86 5.79 -9.41
CA GLY A 41 -19.04 6.32 -10.75
C GLY A 41 -18.08 7.44 -11.09
N CYS A 42 -16.87 7.41 -10.53
CA CYS A 42 -15.88 8.43 -10.79
C CYS A 42 -14.55 7.79 -11.18
N SER A 43 -13.54 8.63 -11.46
CA SER A 43 -12.23 8.14 -11.82
C SER A 43 -11.37 7.89 -10.59
N ARG A 44 -10.31 7.11 -10.78
CA ARG A 44 -9.35 6.90 -9.71
C ARG A 44 -8.69 8.19 -9.27
N ASP A 45 -8.47 9.10 -10.21
CA ASP A 45 -7.87 10.39 -9.89
C ASP A 45 -8.76 11.21 -8.96
N THR A 46 -10.07 11.09 -9.11
CA THR A 46 -11.01 11.75 -8.22
C THR A 46 -10.82 11.24 -6.80
N ILE A 47 -10.72 9.92 -6.62
CA ILE A 47 -10.49 9.33 -5.31
C ILE A 47 -9.15 9.81 -4.74
N ARG A 48 -8.11 9.85 -5.57
CA ARG A 48 -6.79 10.31 -5.13
C ARG A 48 -6.82 11.77 -4.67
N ARG A 49 -7.61 12.59 -5.30
CA ARG A 49 -7.78 13.97 -4.86
C ARG A 49 -8.41 14.05 -3.48
N TYR A 50 -9.46 13.27 -3.26
CA TYR A 50 -10.08 13.21 -1.93
C TYR A 50 -9.08 12.74 -0.89
N LEU A 51 -8.29 11.73 -1.21
CA LEU A 51 -7.25 11.23 -0.30
C LEU A 51 -6.23 12.31 0.05
N ALA A 52 -5.84 13.09 -0.93
CA ALA A 52 -4.83 14.13 -0.72
C ALA A 52 -5.35 15.28 0.12
N GLU A 53 -6.65 15.53 0.07
CA GLU A 53 -7.23 16.69 0.72
C GLU A 53 -7.97 16.42 2.02
N ASP A 54 -8.27 15.17 2.29
CA ASP A 54 -9.06 14.80 3.47
C ASP A 54 -8.34 13.75 4.29
N ALA A 55 -7.90 14.17 5.48
CA ALA A 55 -7.15 13.28 6.37
C ALA A 55 -7.99 12.11 6.85
N GLU A 56 -9.30 12.29 6.98
CA GLU A 56 -10.20 11.21 7.40
C GLU A 56 -10.24 10.10 6.37
N ILE A 57 -10.30 10.49 5.10
CA ILE A 57 -10.32 9.52 4.00
C ILE A 57 -8.97 8.80 3.92
N ALA A 58 -7.88 9.54 4.08
CA ALA A 58 -6.55 8.95 4.09
C ALA A 58 -6.40 7.94 5.23
N GLN A 59 -6.93 8.26 6.40
CA GLN A 59 -6.87 7.35 7.52
C GLN A 59 -7.71 6.11 7.28
N ALA A 60 -8.87 6.27 6.68
CA ALA A 60 -9.74 5.14 6.38
C ALA A 60 -9.08 4.14 5.44
N ILE A 61 -8.38 4.63 4.41
CA ILE A 61 -7.70 3.72 3.49
C ILE A 61 -6.50 3.06 4.16
N ALA A 62 -5.80 3.79 5.02
CA ALA A 62 -4.69 3.23 5.77
C ALA A 62 -5.18 2.10 6.69
N ASP A 63 -6.30 2.31 7.37
CA ASP A 63 -6.88 1.30 8.26
C ASP A 63 -7.29 0.05 7.48
N GLU A 64 -7.86 0.22 6.30
CA GLU A 64 -8.25 -0.92 5.47
C GLU A 64 -7.04 -1.71 4.99
N ARG A 65 -5.98 -1.02 4.64
CA ARG A 65 -4.75 -1.68 4.21
C ARG A 65 -4.07 -2.43 5.35
N GLU A 66 -4.12 -1.84 6.54
CA GLU A 66 -3.58 -2.50 7.72
C GLU A 66 -4.37 -3.77 8.03
N ALA A 67 -5.69 -3.69 7.96
CA ALA A 67 -6.53 -4.86 8.19
C ALA A 67 -6.24 -5.97 7.19
N THR A 68 -6.01 -5.62 5.93
CA THR A 68 -5.66 -6.60 4.91
C THR A 68 -4.29 -7.24 5.19
N THR A 69 -3.34 -6.43 5.63
CA THR A 69 -2.02 -6.93 6.00
C THR A 69 -2.12 -7.92 7.17
N ASP A 70 -2.91 -7.56 8.17
CA ASP A 70 -3.16 -8.46 9.32
C ASP A 70 -3.76 -9.78 8.86
N LEU A 71 -4.71 -9.71 7.95
CA LEU A 71 -5.34 -10.91 7.41
C LEU A 71 -4.33 -11.78 6.67
N ALA A 72 -3.49 -11.15 5.85
CA ALA A 72 -2.45 -11.87 5.11
C ALA A 72 -1.46 -12.54 6.06
N GLU A 73 -1.06 -11.83 7.11
CA GLU A 73 -0.16 -12.40 8.11
C GLU A 73 -0.78 -13.59 8.81
N ASN A 74 -2.07 -13.50 9.15
CA ASN A 74 -2.77 -14.62 9.77
C ASN A 74 -2.83 -15.82 8.83
N LYS A 75 -3.08 -15.62 7.56
CA LYS A 75 -3.11 -16.71 6.58
C LYS A 75 -1.74 -17.33 6.37
N LEU A 76 -0.70 -16.50 6.37
CA LEU A 76 0.67 -16.99 6.29
C LEU A 76 0.98 -17.86 7.52
N ARG A 77 0.60 -17.41 8.70
CA ARG A 77 0.80 -18.14 9.92
C ARG A 77 0.09 -19.51 9.87
N ASP A 78 -1.14 -19.53 9.37
CA ASP A 78 -1.87 -20.78 9.21
C ASP A 78 -1.14 -21.76 8.29
N ALA A 79 -0.59 -21.24 7.20
CA ALA A 79 0.18 -22.05 6.26
C ALA A 79 1.45 -22.62 6.90
N ILE A 80 2.12 -21.80 7.73
CA ILE A 80 3.30 -22.26 8.47
C ILE A 80 2.92 -23.37 9.45
N ILE A 81 1.81 -23.20 10.16
CA ILE A 81 1.34 -24.20 11.11
C ILE A 81 1.02 -25.50 10.39
N ARG A 82 0.50 -25.42 9.19
CA ARG A 82 0.22 -26.62 8.38
C ARG A 82 1.50 -27.26 7.82
N GLY A 83 2.63 -26.61 7.98
CA GLY A 83 3.91 -27.14 7.52
C GLY A 83 4.18 -26.94 6.03
N GLU A 84 3.56 -25.95 5.42
CA GLU A 84 3.79 -25.68 4.00
C GLU A 84 5.17 -25.08 3.80
N ALA A 85 5.98 -25.77 3.02
CA ALA A 85 7.38 -25.40 2.85
C ALA A 85 7.55 -23.98 2.31
N TRP A 86 6.73 -23.60 1.35
CA TRP A 86 6.84 -22.25 0.76
C TRP A 86 6.63 -21.16 1.81
N ALA A 87 5.68 -21.40 2.74
CA ALA A 87 5.35 -20.40 3.76
C ALA A 87 6.46 -20.28 4.79
N ILE A 88 7.04 -21.42 5.17
CA ILE A 88 8.15 -21.45 6.12
C ILE A 88 9.35 -20.72 5.52
N CYS A 89 9.70 -21.05 4.27
CA CYS A 89 10.81 -20.41 3.59
C CYS A 89 10.59 -18.93 3.40
N PHE A 90 9.38 -18.54 3.02
CA PHE A 90 9.05 -17.12 2.82
C PHE A 90 9.21 -16.34 4.12
N TYR A 91 8.66 -16.88 5.20
CA TYR A 91 8.76 -16.21 6.50
C TYR A 91 10.21 -16.05 6.94
N LEU A 92 11.00 -17.10 6.80
CA LEU A 92 12.40 -17.05 7.21
C LEU A 92 13.22 -16.08 6.37
N LYS A 93 12.91 -15.97 5.08
CA LYS A 93 13.55 -14.96 4.23
C LYS A 93 13.25 -13.55 4.68
N CYS A 94 12.03 -13.30 5.07
CA CYS A 94 11.60 -11.94 5.41
C CYS A 94 11.91 -11.55 6.84
N GLN A 95 11.79 -12.50 7.79
CA GLN A 95 11.88 -12.20 9.21
C GLN A 95 12.99 -12.94 9.94
N GLY A 96 13.67 -13.87 9.28
CA GLY A 96 14.67 -14.69 9.95
C GLY A 96 16.09 -14.16 9.89
N LYS A 97 16.27 -12.95 9.41
CA LYS A 97 17.58 -12.36 9.20
C LYS A 97 18.46 -12.35 10.45
N SER A 98 17.89 -12.00 11.58
CA SER A 98 18.60 -11.93 12.84
C SER A 98 19.11 -13.30 13.30
N ARG A 99 18.56 -14.36 12.75
CA ARG A 99 18.97 -15.74 13.09
C ARG A 99 19.79 -16.38 11.98
N GLY A 100 20.25 -15.58 11.03
CA GLY A 100 21.12 -16.06 9.97
C GLY A 100 20.46 -16.50 8.68
N TYR A 101 19.14 -16.39 8.59
CA TYR A 101 18.43 -16.80 7.37
C TYR A 101 18.44 -15.62 6.39
N VAL A 102 19.37 -15.67 5.46
CA VAL A 102 19.51 -14.61 4.46
C VAL A 102 19.60 -15.23 3.08
N GLU A 103 19.06 -14.53 2.10
CA GLU A 103 19.28 -14.90 0.72
C GLU A 103 20.60 -14.30 0.27
N ARG A 104 21.44 -15.11 -0.33
CA ARG A 104 22.70 -14.66 -0.87
C ARG A 104 22.67 -14.71 -2.37
N ALA A 105 23.08 -13.63 -2.98
CA ALA A 105 23.31 -13.61 -4.41
C ALA A 105 24.75 -13.14 -4.62
N GLU A 106 25.50 -13.92 -5.37
CA GLU A 106 26.86 -13.57 -5.68
C GLU A 106 26.93 -13.20 -7.15
N LEU A 107 27.34 -11.97 -7.41
CA LEU A 107 27.46 -11.48 -8.76
C LEU A 107 28.93 -11.41 -9.11
N THR A 108 29.37 -12.30 -10.01
CA THR A 108 30.74 -12.32 -10.43
C THR A 108 30.86 -12.10 -11.92
N GLY A 109 32.02 -11.69 -12.35
CA GLY A 109 32.31 -11.55 -13.77
C GLY A 109 32.68 -12.90 -14.39
N SER A 110 33.13 -12.85 -15.62
CA SER A 110 33.51 -14.01 -16.37
C SER A 110 34.60 -14.78 -15.66
N GLY A 111 34.45 -16.11 -15.55
CA GLY A 111 35.44 -16.96 -14.92
C GLY A 111 35.58 -16.79 -13.42
N GLY A 112 34.57 -16.23 -12.77
CA GLY A 112 34.66 -16.03 -11.32
C GLY A 112 35.36 -14.75 -10.90
N GLU A 113 35.76 -13.95 -11.84
CA GLU A 113 36.43 -12.70 -11.54
C GLU A 113 35.46 -11.67 -10.98
N PRO A 114 35.95 -10.67 -10.23
CA PRO A 114 35.08 -9.61 -9.75
C PRO A 114 34.43 -8.83 -10.90
N VAL A 115 33.22 -8.44 -10.70
CA VAL A 115 32.52 -7.60 -11.67
C VAL A 115 33.13 -6.21 -11.66
N LYS A 116 33.45 -5.71 -12.84
CA LYS A 116 34.02 -4.37 -12.98
C LYS A 116 32.94 -3.44 -13.49
N ILE A 117 32.74 -2.35 -12.79
CA ILE A 117 31.77 -1.34 -13.16
C ILE A 117 32.55 -0.10 -13.61
N LYS A 118 32.25 0.36 -14.80
CA LYS A 118 32.90 1.53 -15.34
C LYS A 118 31.89 2.65 -15.46
N LEU A 119 32.18 3.75 -14.81
CA LEU A 119 31.32 4.93 -14.90
C LEU A 119 31.79 5.79 -16.05
N VAL A 120 30.86 6.16 -16.91
CA VAL A 120 31.16 7.00 -18.05
C VAL A 120 30.40 8.30 -17.89
N TYR A 121 31.10 9.39 -17.93
CA TYR A 121 30.49 10.71 -17.80
C TYR A 121 30.44 11.43 -19.13
N ASP A 122 29.31 12.00 -19.39
CA ASP A 122 29.14 12.79 -20.60
C ASP A 122 29.43 14.25 -20.28
N GLY A 123 30.47 14.72 -20.78
CA GLY A 123 30.80 16.10 -20.71
C GLY A 123 31.24 16.66 -19.44
#